data_831a9b97def6d631b99e38e140b253ff
#
_entry.id   831a9b97def6d631b99e38e140b253ff
#
_cell.length_a   1.000
_cell.length_b   1.000
_cell.length_c   1.000
_cell.angle_alpha   90.00
_cell.angle_beta   90.00
_cell.angle_gamma   90.00
#
_symmetry.space_group_name_H-M   'P 1'
#
loop_
_entity.id
_entity.type
_entity.pdbx_description
1 polymer ?
#
loop_
_entity_poly.entity_id
_entity_poly.type
_entity_poly.pdbx_seq_one_letter_code
_entity_poly.pdbx_strand_id
1 'polypeptide(L)'
;MEPRSAKGRRTRARLVEGGKVVFARDGFLSARITDIATEAGVSYGAFYHYFDSKDELFREIAEQTEVRLLAMDDLPRDNAHEHDPYERIRAANRSYLAAYRKEAKLMSVIIEVSRYDEQVRAVRDRRQEEFGDRLAASVARLQQKGLADQDVDGRYAGLALGGMVATFADALFTGRWKSDFETAVEQLTILWANALGIPRPPKSYGSKGSSASRSSAERVRKPAPLAGRQ
;
A
#
# COMPACT_ATOMS: atom_id res chain seq x y z
N MET A 1 -19.14 -16.28 17.73
CA MET A 1 -20.02 -15.64 18.77
C MET A 1 -19.21 -14.58 19.51
N GLU A 2 -19.72 -13.35 19.63
CA GLU A 2 -18.99 -12.30 20.37
C GLU A 2 -19.07 -12.50 21.89
N PRO A 3 -17.93 -12.43 22.61
CA PRO A 3 -17.91 -12.61 24.06
C PRO A 3 -18.58 -11.43 24.79
N ARG A 4 -19.51 -11.73 25.72
CA ARG A 4 -20.22 -10.71 26.51
C ARG A 4 -19.35 -10.02 27.57
N SER A 5 -18.26 -10.65 28.05
CA SER A 5 -17.41 -10.10 29.11
C SER A 5 -16.15 -9.40 28.56
N ALA A 6 -15.64 -8.38 29.28
CA ALA A 6 -14.39 -7.72 28.92
C ALA A 6 -13.20 -8.68 28.89
N LYS A 7 -13.15 -9.66 29.81
CA LYS A 7 -12.12 -10.70 29.83
C LYS A 7 -12.20 -11.59 28.59
N GLY A 8 -13.42 -11.98 28.18
CA GLY A 8 -13.62 -12.79 26.98
C GLY A 8 -13.18 -12.05 25.72
N ARG A 9 -13.53 -10.77 25.56
CA ARG A 9 -13.09 -9.96 24.43
C ARG A 9 -11.57 -9.84 24.35
N ARG A 10 -10.89 -9.66 25.48
CA ARG A 10 -9.40 -9.64 25.52
C ARG A 10 -8.80 -10.96 25.10
N THR A 11 -9.35 -12.08 25.57
CA THR A 11 -8.86 -13.41 25.18
C THR A 11 -9.04 -13.66 23.69
N ARG A 12 -10.21 -13.31 23.14
CA ARG A 12 -10.49 -13.43 21.71
C ARG A 12 -9.52 -12.58 20.88
N ALA A 13 -9.28 -11.33 21.28
CA ALA A 13 -8.32 -10.45 20.62
C ALA A 13 -6.88 -11.04 20.65
N ARG A 14 -6.47 -11.65 21.77
CA ARG A 14 -5.16 -12.33 21.85
C ARG A 14 -5.07 -13.52 20.90
N LEU A 15 -6.15 -14.29 20.73
CA LEU A 15 -6.19 -15.39 19.75
C LEU A 15 -6.09 -14.87 18.31
N VAL A 16 -6.74 -13.75 17.98
CA VAL A 16 -6.62 -13.11 16.68
C VAL A 16 -5.18 -12.63 16.43
N GLU A 17 -4.56 -11.96 17.38
CA GLU A 17 -3.16 -11.50 17.24
C GLU A 17 -2.18 -12.69 17.17
N GLY A 18 -2.33 -13.70 18.02
CA GLY A 18 -1.53 -14.92 17.95
C GLY A 18 -1.71 -15.66 16.61
N GLY A 19 -2.94 -15.71 16.11
CA GLY A 19 -3.22 -16.26 14.77
C GLY A 19 -2.51 -15.51 13.65
N LYS A 20 -2.51 -14.17 13.67
CA LYS A 20 -1.77 -13.35 12.69
C LYS A 20 -0.28 -13.68 12.68
N VAL A 21 0.34 -13.80 13.86
CA VAL A 21 1.76 -14.13 13.99
C VAL A 21 2.03 -15.51 13.42
N VAL A 22 1.26 -16.52 13.82
CA VAL A 22 1.47 -17.92 13.40
C VAL A 22 1.21 -18.09 11.90
N PHE A 23 0.13 -17.54 11.36
CA PHE A 23 -0.16 -17.60 9.92
C PHE A 23 0.89 -16.88 9.08
N ALA A 24 1.36 -15.71 9.53
CA ALA A 24 2.40 -14.96 8.81
C ALA A 24 3.76 -15.68 8.84
N ARG A 25 4.04 -16.50 9.88
CA ARG A 25 5.28 -17.25 10.04
C ARG A 25 5.25 -18.58 9.29
N ASP A 26 4.17 -19.35 9.46
CA ASP A 26 4.10 -20.76 9.07
C ASP A 26 3.23 -21.01 7.81
N GLY A 27 2.49 -20.00 7.36
CA GLY A 27 1.44 -20.16 6.35
C GLY A 27 0.16 -20.79 6.92
N PHE A 28 -0.92 -20.82 6.12
CA PHE A 28 -2.20 -21.36 6.59
C PHE A 28 -2.17 -22.88 6.79
N LEU A 29 -1.60 -23.64 5.86
CA LEU A 29 -1.62 -25.09 5.89
C LEU A 29 -0.84 -25.68 7.09
N SER A 30 0.35 -25.14 7.37
CA SER A 30 1.24 -25.63 8.43
C SER A 30 0.87 -25.13 9.82
N ALA A 31 0.14 -24.02 9.93
CA ALA A 31 -0.29 -23.43 11.20
C ALA A 31 -1.17 -24.39 12.00
N ARG A 32 -0.85 -24.57 13.30
CA ARG A 32 -1.59 -25.43 14.23
C ARG A 32 -2.29 -24.60 15.28
N ILE A 33 -3.49 -25.05 15.72
CA ILE A 33 -4.23 -24.40 16.81
C ILE A 33 -3.41 -24.38 18.11
N THR A 34 -2.59 -25.41 18.36
CA THR A 34 -1.68 -25.45 19.52
C THR A 34 -0.69 -24.29 19.52
N ASP A 35 -0.14 -23.94 18.35
CA ASP A 35 0.84 -22.88 18.21
C ASP A 35 0.17 -21.51 18.38
N ILE A 36 -1.05 -21.35 17.83
CA ILE A 36 -1.89 -20.16 18.00
C ILE A 36 -2.26 -19.95 19.47
N ALA A 37 -2.69 -21.00 20.18
CA ALA A 37 -3.04 -20.92 21.58
C ALA A 37 -1.80 -20.56 22.45
N THR A 38 -0.65 -21.14 22.13
CA THR A 38 0.62 -20.84 22.80
C THR A 38 1.03 -19.39 22.58
N GLU A 39 0.99 -18.91 21.34
CA GLU A 39 1.31 -17.49 20.99
C GLU A 39 0.34 -16.52 21.69
N ALA A 40 -0.95 -16.87 21.74
CA ALA A 40 -1.96 -16.12 22.46
C ALA A 40 -1.86 -16.20 23.99
N GLY A 41 -1.03 -17.12 24.53
CA GLY A 41 -0.90 -17.38 25.98
C GLY A 41 -2.20 -17.89 26.61
N VAL A 42 -2.92 -18.79 25.90
CA VAL A 42 -4.14 -19.47 26.38
C VAL A 42 -3.99 -20.98 26.26
N SER A 43 -4.86 -21.74 26.94
CA SER A 43 -4.88 -23.18 26.76
C SER A 43 -5.48 -23.58 25.41
N TYR A 44 -5.08 -24.75 24.90
CA TYR A 44 -5.68 -25.33 23.68
C TYR A 44 -7.21 -25.41 23.75
N GLY A 45 -7.77 -25.86 24.87
CA GLY A 45 -9.23 -25.92 25.05
C GLY A 45 -9.91 -24.54 25.07
N ALA A 46 -9.19 -23.49 25.49
CA ALA A 46 -9.74 -22.14 25.48
C ALA A 46 -9.96 -21.60 24.06
N PHE A 47 -9.21 -22.05 23.06
CA PHE A 47 -9.42 -21.69 21.66
C PHE A 47 -10.85 -21.97 21.22
N TYR A 48 -11.36 -23.17 21.50
CA TYR A 48 -12.68 -23.62 21.06
C TYR A 48 -13.87 -22.93 21.75
N HIS A 49 -13.60 -22.13 22.79
CA HIS A 49 -14.64 -21.23 23.33
C HIS A 49 -14.88 -19.98 22.48
N TYR A 50 -13.99 -19.70 21.52
CA TYR A 50 -14.04 -18.47 20.70
C TYR A 50 -14.11 -18.73 19.21
N PHE A 51 -13.55 -19.84 18.73
CA PHE A 51 -13.48 -20.22 17.34
C PHE A 51 -13.69 -21.71 17.17
N ASP A 52 -14.57 -22.10 16.26
CA ASP A 52 -14.88 -23.50 15.99
C ASP A 52 -13.74 -24.18 15.21
N SER A 53 -12.97 -23.43 14.45
CA SER A 53 -11.87 -23.95 13.64
C SER A 53 -10.76 -22.91 13.39
N LYS A 54 -9.63 -23.39 12.88
CA LYS A 54 -8.54 -22.55 12.35
C LYS A 54 -9.02 -21.69 11.20
N ASP A 55 -9.91 -22.22 10.37
CA ASP A 55 -10.47 -21.55 9.19
C ASP A 55 -11.34 -20.35 9.60
N GLU A 56 -12.19 -20.50 10.63
CA GLU A 56 -12.98 -19.41 11.15
C GLU A 56 -12.12 -18.26 11.67
N LEU A 57 -11.09 -18.57 12.47
CA LEU A 57 -10.13 -17.58 12.93
C LEU A 57 -9.43 -16.88 11.76
N PHE A 58 -9.02 -17.65 10.75
CA PHE A 58 -8.30 -17.10 9.59
C PHE A 58 -9.20 -16.15 8.78
N ARG A 59 -10.47 -16.50 8.56
CA ARG A 59 -11.43 -15.65 7.85
C ARG A 59 -11.63 -14.32 8.57
N GLU A 60 -11.76 -14.35 9.88
CA GLU A 60 -11.86 -13.11 10.67
C GLU A 60 -10.58 -12.26 10.56
N ILE A 61 -9.42 -12.90 10.62
CA ILE A 61 -8.13 -12.20 10.44
C ILE A 61 -8.05 -11.58 9.04
N ALA A 62 -8.47 -12.30 8.01
CA ALA A 62 -8.52 -11.79 6.65
C ALA A 62 -9.43 -10.56 6.53
N GLU A 63 -10.65 -10.65 7.09
CA GLU A 63 -11.60 -9.53 7.10
C GLU A 63 -11.03 -8.30 7.81
N GLN A 64 -10.50 -8.47 9.03
CA GLN A 64 -9.90 -7.36 9.77
C GLN A 64 -8.70 -6.73 9.04
N THR A 65 -7.91 -7.54 8.33
CA THR A 65 -6.74 -7.06 7.59
C THR A 65 -7.15 -6.28 6.35
N GLU A 66 -8.09 -6.79 5.58
CA GLU A 66 -8.61 -6.10 4.38
C GLU A 66 -9.35 -4.80 4.74
N VAL A 67 -10.15 -4.80 5.82
CA VAL A 67 -10.80 -3.58 6.32
C VAL A 67 -9.76 -2.52 6.74
N ARG A 68 -8.68 -2.91 7.41
CA ARG A 68 -7.61 -1.97 7.76
C ARG A 68 -6.92 -1.37 6.54
N LEU A 69 -6.65 -2.18 5.52
CA LEU A 69 -6.06 -1.69 4.28
C LEU A 69 -6.99 -0.71 3.55
N LEU A 70 -8.30 -1.01 3.54
CA LEU A 70 -9.30 -0.10 2.96
C LEU A 70 -9.40 1.23 3.72
N ALA A 71 -9.30 1.22 5.05
CA ALA A 71 -9.35 2.43 5.86
C ALA A 71 -8.14 3.36 5.63
N MET A 72 -6.99 2.82 5.20
CA MET A 72 -5.81 3.62 4.85
C MET A 72 -5.96 4.34 3.51
N ASP A 73 -6.90 3.92 2.67
CA ASP A 73 -7.27 4.61 1.43
C ASP A 73 -8.16 5.86 1.71
N ASP A 74 -8.75 5.96 2.90
CA ASP A 74 -9.39 7.20 3.36
C ASP A 74 -8.31 8.23 3.66
N LEU A 75 -7.99 9.03 2.64
CA LEU A 75 -7.09 10.16 2.79
C LEU A 75 -7.53 11.05 3.94
N PRO A 76 -6.61 11.51 4.79
CA PRO A 76 -6.91 12.59 5.71
C PRO A 76 -7.58 13.70 4.91
N ARG A 77 -8.78 14.09 5.31
CA ARG A 77 -9.47 15.29 4.81
C ARG A 77 -8.77 16.53 5.36
N ASP A 78 -7.44 16.47 5.36
CA ASP A 78 -6.60 17.57 5.81
C ASP A 78 -6.66 18.65 4.74
N ASN A 79 -7.16 19.83 5.11
CA ASN A 79 -7.42 20.97 4.23
C ASN A 79 -6.19 21.42 3.41
N ALA A 80 -4.99 20.97 3.77
CA ALA A 80 -3.75 21.32 3.08
C ALA A 80 -3.61 20.74 1.66
N HIS A 81 -4.20 19.57 1.38
CA HIS A 81 -4.11 18.91 0.07
C HIS A 81 -5.45 18.86 -0.68
N GLU A 82 -6.48 19.54 -0.17
CA GLU A 82 -7.83 19.50 -0.76
C GLU A 82 -7.87 20.08 -2.18
N HIS A 83 -6.89 20.90 -2.55
CA HIS A 83 -6.81 21.60 -3.83
C HIS A 83 -5.89 20.95 -4.86
N ASP A 84 -5.07 19.95 -4.48
CA ASP A 84 -4.15 19.26 -5.39
C ASP A 84 -4.49 17.78 -5.52
N PRO A 85 -5.17 17.34 -6.59
CA PRO A 85 -5.50 15.94 -6.81
C PRO A 85 -4.27 15.04 -6.92
N TYR A 86 -3.14 15.54 -7.44
CA TYR A 86 -1.91 14.77 -7.57
C TYR A 86 -1.32 14.42 -6.19
N GLU A 87 -1.19 15.40 -5.30
CA GLU A 87 -0.67 15.17 -3.95
C GLU A 87 -1.61 14.30 -3.12
N ARG A 88 -2.93 14.36 -3.35
CA ARG A 88 -3.89 13.44 -2.72
C ARG A 88 -3.64 11.99 -3.14
N ILE A 89 -3.47 11.74 -4.43
CA ILE A 89 -3.14 10.39 -4.94
C ILE A 89 -1.80 9.92 -4.36
N ARG A 90 -0.81 10.81 -4.30
CA ARG A 90 0.50 10.50 -3.73
C ARG A 90 0.41 10.10 -2.25
N ALA A 91 -0.35 10.85 -1.47
CA ALA A 91 -0.59 10.55 -0.05
C ALA A 91 -1.32 9.21 0.13
N ALA A 92 -2.34 8.90 -0.73
CA ALA A 92 -3.04 7.63 -0.72
C ALA A 92 -2.11 6.46 -1.01
N ASN A 93 -1.36 6.52 -2.12
CA ASN A 93 -0.40 5.48 -2.47
C ASN A 93 0.63 5.25 -1.36
N ARG A 94 1.14 6.33 -0.75
CA ARG A 94 2.07 6.26 0.38
C ARG A 94 1.45 5.55 1.58
N SER A 95 0.26 5.94 1.97
CA SER A 95 -0.47 5.37 3.11
C SER A 95 -0.75 3.89 2.89
N TYR A 96 -1.24 3.53 1.71
CA TYR A 96 -1.51 2.14 1.34
C TYR A 96 -0.25 1.28 1.36
N LEU A 97 0.82 1.71 0.68
CA LEU A 97 2.08 0.96 0.66
C LEU A 97 2.69 0.82 2.07
N ALA A 98 2.60 1.85 2.91
CA ALA A 98 3.08 1.79 4.30
C ALA A 98 2.27 0.80 5.15
N ALA A 99 0.96 0.76 4.96
CA ALA A 99 0.08 -0.21 5.63
C ALA A 99 0.34 -1.64 5.14
N TYR A 100 0.39 -1.82 3.81
CA TYR A 100 0.65 -3.13 3.21
C TYR A 100 1.99 -3.72 3.65
N ARG A 101 3.05 -2.91 3.74
CA ARG A 101 4.38 -3.33 4.21
C ARG A 101 4.34 -4.00 5.58
N LYS A 102 3.49 -3.51 6.48
CA LYS A 102 3.34 -4.07 7.83
C LYS A 102 2.67 -5.44 7.83
N GLU A 103 1.78 -5.67 6.88
CA GLU A 103 0.95 -6.88 6.78
C GLU A 103 1.40 -7.83 5.65
N ALA A 104 2.50 -7.53 4.94
CA ALA A 104 2.86 -8.18 3.69
C ALA A 104 2.91 -9.71 3.76
N LYS A 105 3.48 -10.28 4.83
CA LYS A 105 3.54 -11.73 5.03
C LYS A 105 2.14 -12.33 5.19
N LEU A 106 1.31 -11.70 6.00
CA LEU A 106 -0.07 -12.15 6.23
C LEU A 106 -0.90 -12.00 4.95
N MET A 107 -0.72 -10.89 4.21
CA MET A 107 -1.39 -10.67 2.92
C MET A 107 -1.03 -11.75 1.90
N SER A 108 0.22 -12.19 1.83
CA SER A 108 0.60 -13.30 0.96
C SER A 108 -0.18 -14.58 1.28
N VAL A 109 -0.37 -14.89 2.56
CA VAL A 109 -1.17 -16.05 3.00
C VAL A 109 -2.66 -15.85 2.67
N ILE A 110 -3.20 -14.65 2.87
CA ILE A 110 -4.60 -14.33 2.51
C ILE A 110 -4.81 -14.49 1.00
N ILE A 111 -3.90 -14.00 0.16
CA ILE A 111 -3.94 -14.15 -1.30
C ILE A 111 -3.88 -15.63 -1.70
N GLU A 112 -3.01 -16.42 -1.07
CA GLU A 112 -2.90 -17.86 -1.32
C GLU A 112 -4.22 -18.56 -0.99
N VAL A 113 -4.75 -18.38 0.22
CA VAL A 113 -5.98 -19.03 0.70
C VAL A 113 -7.19 -18.62 -0.12
N SER A 114 -7.29 -17.37 -0.56
CA SER A 114 -8.40 -16.89 -1.39
C SER A 114 -8.54 -17.61 -2.74
N ARG A 115 -7.54 -18.37 -3.17
CA ARG A 115 -7.61 -19.17 -4.40
C ARG A 115 -8.48 -20.41 -4.27
N TYR A 116 -8.65 -20.92 -3.05
CA TYR A 116 -9.40 -22.16 -2.78
C TYR A 116 -10.47 -22.03 -1.68
N ASP A 117 -10.45 -20.99 -0.83
CA ASP A 117 -11.50 -20.69 0.14
C ASP A 117 -12.38 -19.55 -0.40
N GLU A 118 -13.66 -19.86 -0.71
CA GLU A 118 -14.61 -18.90 -1.26
C GLU A 118 -14.96 -17.77 -0.29
N GLN A 119 -14.97 -18.05 1.02
CA GLN A 119 -15.30 -17.02 2.02
C GLN A 119 -14.16 -16.01 2.14
N VAL A 120 -12.90 -16.45 2.12
CA VAL A 120 -11.74 -15.55 2.07
C VAL A 120 -11.70 -14.76 0.76
N ARG A 121 -12.07 -15.39 -0.36
CA ARG A 121 -12.20 -14.70 -1.64
C ARG A 121 -13.26 -13.61 -1.58
N ALA A 122 -14.45 -13.92 -1.06
CA ALA A 122 -15.55 -12.97 -0.94
C ALA A 122 -15.20 -11.75 -0.07
N VAL A 123 -14.37 -11.90 0.96
CA VAL A 123 -13.85 -10.79 1.77
C VAL A 123 -13.02 -9.84 0.89
N ARG A 124 -12.12 -10.38 0.07
CA ARG A 124 -11.27 -9.59 -0.82
C ARG A 124 -12.06 -8.91 -1.93
N ASP A 125 -13.00 -9.61 -2.53
CA ASP A 125 -13.85 -9.08 -3.60
C ASP A 125 -14.70 -7.91 -3.08
N ARG A 126 -15.32 -8.05 -1.90
CA ARG A 126 -16.07 -6.97 -1.24
C ARG A 126 -15.21 -5.72 -0.99
N ARG A 127 -13.99 -5.91 -0.47
CA ARG A 127 -13.06 -4.79 -0.31
C ARG A 127 -12.77 -4.08 -1.64
N GLN A 128 -12.56 -4.85 -2.69
CA GLN A 128 -12.28 -4.28 -4.02
C GLN A 128 -13.47 -3.51 -4.59
N GLU A 129 -14.68 -4.01 -4.40
CA GLU A 129 -15.93 -3.31 -4.76
C GLU A 129 -16.08 -2.01 -3.98
N GLU A 130 -15.93 -2.04 -2.66
CA GLU A 130 -16.01 -0.84 -1.80
C GLU A 130 -14.96 0.21 -2.18
N PHE A 131 -13.74 -0.21 -2.50
CA PHE A 131 -12.71 0.68 -3.01
C PHE A 131 -13.09 1.29 -4.37
N GLY A 132 -13.59 0.48 -5.28
CA GLY A 132 -14.08 0.91 -6.60
C GLY A 132 -15.17 1.97 -6.49
N ASP A 133 -16.15 1.78 -5.62
CA ASP A 133 -17.25 2.73 -5.41
C ASP A 133 -16.76 4.06 -4.82
N ARG A 134 -15.84 4.01 -3.84
CA ARG A 134 -15.21 5.22 -3.26
C ARG A 134 -14.42 5.99 -4.31
N LEU A 135 -13.67 5.29 -5.14
CA LEU A 135 -12.90 5.93 -6.21
C LEU A 135 -13.84 6.52 -7.28
N ALA A 136 -14.87 5.79 -7.70
CA ALA A 136 -15.84 6.30 -8.66
C ALA A 136 -16.46 7.63 -8.18
N ALA A 137 -16.86 7.71 -6.91
CA ALA A 137 -17.35 8.96 -6.33
C ALA A 137 -16.29 10.07 -6.29
N SER A 138 -15.01 9.72 -6.11
CA SER A 138 -13.92 10.69 -6.11
C SER A 138 -13.61 11.20 -7.51
N VAL A 139 -13.57 10.32 -8.50
CA VAL A 139 -13.38 10.67 -9.92
C VAL A 139 -14.52 11.59 -10.38
N ALA A 140 -15.78 11.24 -10.10
CA ALA A 140 -16.93 12.07 -10.48
C ALA A 140 -16.83 13.51 -9.90
N ARG A 141 -16.37 13.66 -8.65
CA ARG A 141 -16.13 14.99 -8.06
C ARG A 141 -15.02 15.77 -8.78
N LEU A 142 -13.94 15.09 -9.21
CA LEU A 142 -12.87 15.73 -9.97
C LEU A 142 -13.33 16.13 -11.38
N GLN A 143 -14.13 15.29 -12.04
CA GLN A 143 -14.73 15.58 -13.35
C GLN A 143 -15.66 16.79 -13.28
N GLN A 144 -16.52 16.89 -12.26
CA GLN A 144 -17.38 18.05 -12.05
C GLN A 144 -16.59 19.37 -11.88
N LYS A 145 -15.36 19.29 -11.35
CA LYS A 145 -14.44 20.43 -11.21
C LYS A 145 -13.55 20.65 -12.44
N GLY A 146 -13.67 19.84 -13.49
CA GLY A 146 -12.79 19.89 -14.66
C GLY A 146 -11.32 19.48 -14.37
N LEU A 147 -11.10 18.71 -13.31
CA LEU A 147 -9.75 18.31 -12.84
C LEU A 147 -9.41 16.87 -13.22
N ALA A 148 -10.31 16.13 -13.83
CA ALA A 148 -10.09 14.78 -14.34
C ALA A 148 -10.75 14.62 -15.71
N ASP A 149 -10.23 13.67 -16.48
CA ASP A 149 -10.69 13.29 -17.81
C ASP A 149 -12.17 12.84 -17.74
N GLN A 150 -13.03 13.42 -18.60
CA GLN A 150 -14.46 13.16 -18.64
C GLN A 150 -14.80 11.79 -19.20
N ASP A 151 -13.90 11.20 -19.99
CA ASP A 151 -14.11 9.92 -20.65
C ASP A 151 -13.76 8.72 -19.73
N VAL A 152 -13.14 8.98 -18.58
CA VAL A 152 -12.76 7.93 -17.62
C VAL A 152 -13.94 7.54 -16.75
N ASP A 153 -14.39 6.27 -16.87
CA ASP A 153 -15.34 5.69 -15.92
C ASP A 153 -14.63 5.36 -14.60
N GLY A 154 -15.11 5.97 -13.49
CA GLY A 154 -14.49 5.83 -12.18
C GLY A 154 -14.52 4.41 -11.61
N ARG A 155 -15.49 3.55 -11.98
CA ARG A 155 -15.55 2.16 -11.51
C ARG A 155 -14.49 1.30 -12.19
N TYR A 156 -14.30 1.47 -13.51
CA TYR A 156 -13.22 0.81 -14.24
C TYR A 156 -11.84 1.28 -13.73
N ALA A 157 -11.68 2.58 -13.51
CA ALA A 157 -10.47 3.12 -12.92
C ALA A 157 -10.20 2.52 -11.52
N GLY A 158 -11.25 2.38 -10.69
CA GLY A 158 -11.14 1.77 -9.36
C GLY A 158 -10.60 0.34 -9.41
N LEU A 159 -11.21 -0.49 -10.25
CA LEU A 159 -10.80 -1.88 -10.41
C LEU A 159 -9.36 -1.98 -10.96
N ALA A 160 -9.06 -1.26 -12.04
CA ALA A 160 -7.78 -1.34 -12.72
C ALA A 160 -6.62 -0.77 -11.87
N LEU A 161 -6.79 0.45 -11.37
CA LEU A 161 -5.73 1.13 -10.62
C LEU A 161 -5.56 0.57 -9.22
N GLY A 162 -6.65 0.21 -8.53
CA GLY A 162 -6.58 -0.48 -7.25
C GLY A 162 -5.89 -1.84 -7.35
N GLY A 163 -6.25 -2.63 -8.37
CA GLY A 163 -5.59 -3.91 -8.68
C GLY A 163 -4.11 -3.74 -9.00
N MET A 164 -3.74 -2.71 -9.76
CA MET A 164 -2.35 -2.37 -10.06
C MET A 164 -1.55 -2.11 -8.78
N VAL A 165 -2.05 -1.24 -7.89
CA VAL A 165 -1.33 -0.90 -6.65
C VAL A 165 -1.21 -2.11 -5.74
N ALA A 166 -2.27 -2.90 -5.57
CA ALA A 166 -2.26 -4.10 -4.74
C ALA A 166 -1.26 -5.15 -5.25
N THR A 167 -1.25 -5.41 -6.56
CA THR A 167 -0.31 -6.34 -7.18
C THR A 167 1.13 -5.86 -7.06
N PHE A 168 1.35 -4.56 -7.25
CA PHE A 168 2.68 -3.97 -7.10
C PHE A 168 3.17 -4.03 -5.65
N ALA A 169 2.31 -3.71 -4.67
CA ALA A 169 2.64 -3.80 -3.25
C ALA A 169 3.04 -5.23 -2.86
N ASP A 170 2.28 -6.23 -3.31
CA ASP A 170 2.62 -7.63 -3.06
C ASP A 170 3.98 -7.99 -3.68
N ALA A 171 4.24 -7.62 -4.94
CA ALA A 171 5.53 -7.89 -5.59
C ALA A 171 6.70 -7.19 -4.87
N LEU A 172 6.52 -5.95 -4.42
CA LEU A 172 7.53 -5.16 -3.74
C LEU A 172 7.88 -5.75 -2.37
N PHE A 173 6.88 -6.05 -1.54
CA PHE A 173 7.12 -6.44 -0.15
C PHE A 173 7.32 -7.95 0.05
N THR A 174 7.06 -8.78 -0.97
CA THR A 174 7.47 -10.20 -1.00
C THR A 174 8.83 -10.42 -1.66
N GLY A 175 9.49 -9.36 -2.10
CA GLY A 175 10.83 -9.41 -2.71
C GLY A 175 10.87 -9.88 -4.17
N ARG A 176 9.71 -10.05 -4.83
CA ARG A 176 9.63 -10.35 -6.27
C ARG A 176 10.01 -9.16 -7.15
N TRP A 177 9.90 -7.95 -6.62
CA TRP A 177 10.32 -6.70 -7.25
C TRP A 177 11.17 -5.89 -6.30
N LYS A 178 12.26 -5.28 -6.80
CA LYS A 178 13.16 -4.44 -6.01
C LYS A 178 12.99 -2.98 -6.43
N SER A 179 12.53 -2.16 -5.51
CA SER A 179 12.46 -0.70 -5.63
C SER A 179 12.60 -0.08 -4.24
N ASP A 180 13.04 1.16 -4.17
CA ASP A 180 12.89 1.92 -2.93
C ASP A 180 11.45 2.41 -2.77
N PHE A 181 11.08 2.70 -1.54
CA PHE A 181 9.71 3.05 -1.17
C PHE A 181 9.24 4.36 -1.83
N GLU A 182 10.10 5.38 -1.87
CA GLU A 182 9.74 6.68 -2.42
C GLU A 182 9.57 6.64 -3.93
N THR A 183 10.44 5.94 -4.62
CA THR A 183 10.32 5.69 -6.06
C THR A 183 9.03 4.92 -6.37
N ALA A 184 8.67 3.92 -5.56
CA ALA A 184 7.42 3.19 -5.71
C ALA A 184 6.20 4.11 -5.57
N VAL A 185 6.15 4.93 -4.53
CA VAL A 185 5.08 5.91 -4.33
C VAL A 185 4.96 6.85 -5.52
N GLU A 186 6.09 7.41 -5.97
CA GLU A 186 6.10 8.38 -7.07
C GLU A 186 5.63 7.75 -8.39
N GLN A 187 6.14 6.57 -8.74
CA GLN A 187 5.77 5.91 -10.00
C GLN A 187 4.30 5.50 -10.03
N LEU A 188 3.78 4.96 -8.94
CA LEU A 188 2.35 4.65 -8.84
C LEU A 188 1.49 5.91 -8.95
N THR A 189 1.92 7.02 -8.34
CA THR A 189 1.21 8.30 -8.42
C THR A 189 1.18 8.83 -9.85
N ILE A 190 2.30 8.75 -10.57
CA ILE A 190 2.39 9.13 -11.97
C ILE A 190 1.43 8.31 -12.84
N LEU A 191 1.38 7.00 -12.63
CA LEU A 191 0.49 6.10 -13.39
C LEU A 191 -0.98 6.44 -13.14
N TRP A 192 -1.36 6.68 -11.87
CA TRP A 192 -2.70 7.10 -11.50
C TRP A 192 -3.09 8.45 -12.11
N ALA A 193 -2.23 9.45 -11.97
CA ALA A 193 -2.48 10.79 -12.50
C ALA A 193 -2.66 10.76 -14.02
N ASN A 194 -1.81 10.01 -14.73
CA ASN A 194 -1.94 9.85 -16.18
C ASN A 194 -3.25 9.17 -16.58
N ALA A 195 -3.63 8.09 -15.88
CA ALA A 195 -4.86 7.35 -16.18
C ALA A 195 -6.13 8.17 -15.95
N LEU A 196 -6.08 9.15 -15.04
CA LEU A 196 -7.21 10.03 -14.72
C LEU A 196 -7.12 11.39 -15.42
N GLY A 197 -6.11 11.63 -16.27
CA GLY A 197 -5.90 12.93 -16.92
C GLY A 197 -5.56 14.07 -15.95
N ILE A 198 -5.02 13.76 -14.76
CA ILE A 198 -4.69 14.77 -13.75
C ILE A 198 -3.32 15.37 -14.06
N PRO A 199 -3.21 16.72 -14.16
CA PRO A 199 -1.93 17.38 -14.41
C PRO A 199 -0.90 17.08 -13.32
N ARG A 200 0.34 16.87 -13.72
CA ARG A 200 1.46 16.75 -12.77
C ARG A 200 1.96 18.13 -12.37
N PRO A 201 2.31 18.34 -11.10
CA PRO A 201 3.00 19.56 -10.72
C PRO A 201 4.33 19.68 -11.49
N PRO A 202 4.76 20.88 -11.84
CA PRO A 202 6.05 21.09 -12.49
C PRO A 202 7.14 20.50 -11.60
N LYS A 203 8.07 19.74 -12.19
CA LYS A 203 9.22 19.23 -11.43
C LYS A 203 9.95 20.44 -10.85
N SER A 204 9.94 20.59 -9.54
CA SER A 204 10.88 21.48 -8.87
C SER A 204 12.27 20.93 -9.14
N TYR A 205 13.00 21.55 -10.06
CA TYR A 205 14.44 21.31 -10.19
C TYR A 205 15.05 21.71 -8.85
N GLY A 206 15.34 20.71 -8.00
CA GLY A 206 16.09 20.93 -6.78
C GLY A 206 17.34 21.73 -7.13
N SER A 207 17.48 22.90 -6.56
CA SER A 207 18.70 23.67 -6.57
C SER A 207 19.80 22.82 -5.92
N LYS A 208 20.46 21.97 -6.71
CA LYS A 208 21.77 21.45 -6.34
C LYS A 208 22.66 22.65 -6.23
N GLY A 209 23.03 22.99 -5.00
CA GLY A 209 23.88 24.09 -4.66
C GLY A 209 25.09 24.18 -5.58
N SER A 210 25.10 25.22 -6.37
CA SER A 210 26.32 25.71 -7.03
C SER A 210 27.21 26.34 -5.97
N SER A 211 27.95 25.51 -5.24
CA SER A 211 29.14 25.93 -4.52
C SER A 211 30.37 25.47 -5.32
N ALA A 212 30.53 26.02 -6.52
CA ALA A 212 31.81 26.00 -7.17
C ALA A 212 32.52 27.28 -6.78
N SER A 213 33.42 27.15 -5.84
CA SER A 213 34.42 28.14 -5.44
C SER A 213 35.13 28.73 -6.67
N ARG A 214 35.01 30.05 -6.80
CA ARG A 214 35.94 30.83 -7.61
C ARG A 214 37.29 30.82 -6.87
N SER A 215 38.28 30.15 -7.40
CA SER A 215 39.65 30.35 -7.03
C SER A 215 40.57 30.21 -8.26
N SER A 216 41.38 31.24 -8.42
CA SER A 216 42.65 31.31 -9.14
C SER A 216 42.62 31.49 -10.65
N ALA A 217 42.74 32.76 -11.02
CA ALA A 217 43.32 33.20 -12.27
C ALA A 217 44.74 32.66 -12.44
N GLU A 218 44.95 31.84 -13.42
CA GLU A 218 46.32 31.51 -13.85
C GLU A 218 46.53 31.94 -15.30
N ARG A 219 47.56 32.76 -15.45
CA ARG A 219 47.94 33.49 -16.65
C ARG A 219 48.41 32.50 -17.73
N VAL A 220 47.71 32.46 -18.84
CA VAL A 220 48.23 31.79 -20.05
C VAL A 220 49.19 32.73 -20.76
N ARG A 221 50.48 32.36 -20.77
CA ARG A 221 51.49 32.94 -21.59
C ARG A 221 51.26 32.62 -23.08
N LYS A 222 51.28 33.66 -23.93
CA LYS A 222 51.34 33.55 -25.40
C LYS A 222 52.64 32.87 -25.82
N PRO A 223 52.61 31.91 -26.72
CA PRO A 223 53.86 31.52 -27.44
C PRO A 223 54.14 32.46 -28.59
N ALA A 224 55.42 32.78 -28.76
CA ALA A 224 56.01 33.62 -29.83
C ALA A 224 55.96 32.88 -31.18
N PRO A 225 56.01 33.65 -32.33
CA PRO A 225 55.99 33.05 -33.66
C PRO A 225 57.39 32.52 -34.05
N LEU A 226 57.43 31.32 -34.57
CA LEU A 226 58.59 30.73 -35.19
C LEU A 226 58.75 31.31 -36.60
N ALA A 227 59.88 31.99 -36.76
CA ALA A 227 60.38 32.45 -38.05
C ALA A 227 60.85 31.26 -38.91
N GLY A 228 60.65 31.40 -40.22
CA GLY A 228 61.02 30.43 -41.25
C GLY A 228 62.48 30.16 -41.43
N ARG A 229 62.73 29.06 -42.05
CA ARG A 229 63.87 28.92 -43.04
C ARG A 229 63.64 27.66 -43.87
N GLN A 230 63.70 27.93 -45.17
CA GLN A 230 64.14 27.17 -46.32
C GLN A 230 63.56 25.81 -46.57
#